data_2c5c7f5d237cb1f80381a29b2f1272d7
#
_entry.id   2c5c7f5d237cb1f80381a29b2f1272d7
#
_cell.length_a   1.000
_cell.length_b   1.000
_cell.length_c   1.000
_cell.angle_alpha   90.00
_cell.angle_beta   90.00
_cell.angle_gamma   90.00
#
_symmetry.space_group_name_H-M   'P 1'
#
loop_
_entity.id
_entity.type
_entity.pdbx_description
1 polymer ?
#
loop_
_entity_poly.entity_id
_entity_poly.type
_entity_poly.pdbx_seq_one_letter_code
_entity_poly.pdbx_strand_id
1 'polypeptide(L)'
;RIMTFRLDTRWRRRAVRDLALPANSTVLDLASGTGDLCIDLRRAQLCPISIDLSFGMLSNDRSNAPRAQADILRLPMPPQSVDGIICGFALRNLVDLEVFFAECARVIRPGGRIALLDVGVPHNPLVRFGNNIYFGKIVPKIGALLSDAAAYRYLPRSIAYLPDRSVLVAQLQRAGFADATHTQLSGGLTQLMVGTRN
;
A
#
# COMPACT_ATOMS: atom_id res chain seq x y z
N ARG A 1 -6.88 7.78 12.30
CA ARG A 1 -8.19 7.07 12.32
C ARG A 1 -9.41 8.00 12.21
N ILE A 2 -9.34 9.24 12.68
CA ILE A 2 -10.48 10.18 12.66
C ILE A 2 -10.68 10.80 11.28
N MET A 3 -9.63 11.00 10.50
CA MET A 3 -9.66 11.77 9.24
C MET A 3 -10.16 11.00 8.01
N THR A 4 -10.09 9.68 8.02
CA THR A 4 -10.58 8.83 6.91
C THR A 4 -11.99 8.30 7.16
N PHE A 5 -12.67 8.69 8.26
CA PHE A 5 -13.98 8.14 8.66
C PHE A 5 -14.04 6.61 8.59
N ARG A 6 -12.95 5.92 8.97
CA ARG A 6 -12.77 4.45 8.85
C ARG A 6 -12.77 3.92 7.40
N LEU A 7 -12.69 4.77 6.39
CA LEU A 7 -12.58 4.34 5.00
C LEU A 7 -11.29 3.55 4.74
N ASP A 8 -10.21 3.93 5.44
CA ASP A 8 -8.94 3.21 5.41
C ASP A 8 -9.10 1.72 5.73
N THR A 9 -9.92 1.36 6.71
CA THR A 9 -10.22 -0.05 7.05
C THR A 9 -10.94 -0.77 5.90
N ARG A 10 -11.86 -0.09 5.21
CA ARG A 10 -12.57 -0.67 4.05
C ARG A 10 -11.60 -0.90 2.89
N TRP A 11 -10.70 0.04 2.63
CA TRP A 11 -9.71 -0.06 1.56
C TRP A 11 -8.69 -1.17 1.84
N ARG A 12 -8.17 -1.27 3.07
CA ARG A 12 -7.27 -2.36 3.47
C ARG A 12 -7.93 -3.74 3.34
N ARG A 13 -9.16 -3.90 3.85
CA ARG A 13 -9.91 -5.15 3.70
C ARG A 13 -10.20 -5.49 2.24
N ARG A 14 -10.40 -4.47 1.41
CA ARG A 14 -10.54 -4.67 -0.03
C ARG A 14 -9.23 -5.18 -0.62
N ALA A 15 -8.09 -4.59 -0.31
CA ALA A 15 -6.78 -5.02 -0.77
C ALA A 15 -6.46 -6.47 -0.33
N VAL A 16 -6.72 -6.81 0.93
CA VAL A 16 -6.53 -8.18 1.44
C VAL A 16 -7.44 -9.19 0.70
N ARG A 17 -8.70 -8.85 0.47
CA ARG A 17 -9.62 -9.71 -0.28
C ARG A 17 -9.17 -9.90 -1.74
N ASP A 18 -8.76 -8.83 -2.41
CA ASP A 18 -8.39 -8.85 -3.82
C ASP A 18 -6.98 -9.47 -4.03
N LEU A 19 -6.20 -9.66 -2.95
CA LEU A 19 -5.00 -10.50 -2.95
C LEU A 19 -5.32 -11.95 -3.30
N ALA A 20 -6.53 -12.43 -2.95
CA ALA A 20 -7.12 -13.70 -3.37
C ALA A 20 -6.21 -14.91 -3.18
N LEU A 21 -5.51 -14.99 -2.06
CA LEU A 21 -4.65 -16.12 -1.67
C LEU A 21 -5.40 -17.13 -0.80
N PRO A 22 -5.08 -18.42 -0.88
CA PRO A 22 -5.64 -19.42 0.02
C PRO A 22 -5.20 -19.20 1.47
N ALA A 23 -5.97 -19.75 2.41
CA ALA A 23 -5.63 -19.70 3.84
C ALA A 23 -4.23 -20.27 4.11
N ASN A 24 -3.57 -19.74 5.13
CA ASN A 24 -2.20 -20.06 5.53
C ASN A 24 -1.10 -19.64 4.55
N SER A 25 -1.43 -18.89 3.49
CA SER A 25 -0.41 -18.29 2.62
C SER A 25 0.45 -17.27 3.37
N THR A 26 1.75 -17.29 3.11
CA THR A 26 2.72 -16.33 3.66
C THR A 26 2.69 -15.04 2.87
N VAL A 27 2.42 -13.93 3.54
CA VAL A 27 2.29 -12.60 2.91
C VAL A 27 3.20 -11.59 3.60
N LEU A 28 4.05 -10.91 2.83
CA LEU A 28 4.80 -9.76 3.36
C LEU A 28 3.90 -8.50 3.33
N ASP A 29 3.80 -7.82 4.47
CA ASP A 29 3.27 -6.47 4.57
C ASP A 29 4.44 -5.48 4.51
N LEU A 30 4.63 -4.84 3.36
CA LEU A 30 5.75 -3.95 3.09
C LEU A 30 5.41 -2.51 3.47
N ALA A 31 6.35 -1.86 4.18
CA ALA A 31 6.13 -0.59 4.87
C ALA A 31 4.91 -0.69 5.82
N SER A 32 4.91 -1.74 6.62
CA SER A 32 3.78 -2.17 7.47
C SER A 32 3.39 -1.17 8.56
N GLY A 33 4.29 -0.26 8.91
CA GLY A 33 4.06 0.72 9.96
C GLY A 33 3.74 0.04 11.31
N THR A 34 2.56 0.31 11.84
CA THR A 34 2.07 -0.26 13.11
C THR A 34 1.27 -1.55 12.95
N GLY A 35 1.34 -2.22 11.78
CA GLY A 35 0.81 -3.55 11.52
C GLY A 35 -0.69 -3.63 11.26
N ASP A 36 -1.33 -2.55 10.86
CA ASP A 36 -2.78 -2.53 10.61
C ASP A 36 -3.19 -3.50 9.47
N LEU A 37 -2.40 -3.62 8.39
CA LEU A 37 -2.64 -4.59 7.31
C LEU A 37 -2.36 -6.02 7.78
N CYS A 38 -1.30 -6.25 8.55
CA CYS A 38 -1.03 -7.55 9.16
C CYS A 38 -2.21 -8.06 10.01
N ILE A 39 -2.88 -7.16 10.75
CA ILE A 39 -4.10 -7.52 11.50
C ILE A 39 -5.22 -7.96 10.55
N ASP A 40 -5.42 -7.24 9.44
CA ASP A 40 -6.46 -7.58 8.46
C ASP A 40 -6.12 -8.88 7.68
N LEU A 41 -4.83 -9.13 7.38
CA LEU A 41 -4.34 -10.41 6.80
C LEU A 41 -4.62 -11.60 7.73
N ARG A 42 -4.28 -11.49 9.02
CA ARG A 42 -4.58 -12.55 10.00
C ARG A 42 -6.06 -12.86 10.13
N ARG A 43 -6.93 -11.84 10.06
CA ARG A 43 -8.39 -12.04 10.03
C ARG A 43 -8.85 -12.79 8.79
N ALA A 44 -8.11 -12.67 7.69
CA ALA A 44 -8.33 -13.43 6.46
C ALA A 44 -7.62 -14.81 6.48
N GLN A 45 -7.14 -15.27 7.64
CA GLN A 45 -6.43 -16.54 7.82
C GLN A 45 -5.12 -16.65 7.01
N LEU A 46 -4.49 -15.52 6.69
CA LEU A 46 -3.17 -15.47 6.08
C LEU A 46 -2.08 -15.32 7.14
N CYS A 47 -0.85 -15.69 6.79
CA CYS A 47 0.34 -15.63 7.65
C CYS A 47 1.18 -14.39 7.30
N PRO A 48 0.93 -13.21 7.90
CA PRO A 48 1.68 -12.01 7.59
C PRO A 48 3.07 -12.00 8.23
N ILE A 49 4.01 -11.36 7.52
CA ILE A 49 5.31 -10.92 8.03
C ILE A 49 5.39 -9.41 7.82
N SER A 50 5.64 -8.67 8.90
CA SER A 50 5.71 -7.21 8.92
C SER A 50 7.11 -6.75 8.55
N ILE A 51 7.25 -5.92 7.50
CA ILE A 51 8.52 -5.34 7.05
C ILE A 51 8.39 -3.82 7.01
N ASP A 52 9.28 -3.13 7.72
CA ASP A 52 9.36 -1.67 7.70
C ASP A 52 10.80 -1.21 7.88
N LEU A 53 11.15 -0.07 7.29
CA LEU A 53 12.47 0.55 7.47
C LEU A 53 12.60 1.21 8.86
N SER A 54 11.49 1.65 9.44
CA SER A 54 11.43 2.34 10.71
C SER A 54 11.33 1.37 11.90
N PHE A 55 12.40 1.25 12.67
CA PHE A 55 12.37 0.51 13.94
C PHE A 55 11.29 1.03 14.89
N GLY A 56 11.08 2.36 14.94
CA GLY A 56 10.05 2.96 15.77
C GLY A 56 8.63 2.54 15.39
N MET A 57 8.36 2.34 14.10
CA MET A 57 7.07 1.79 13.63
C MET A 57 6.91 0.33 14.04
N LEU A 58 7.93 -0.50 13.79
CA LEU A 58 7.91 -1.92 14.15
C LEU A 58 7.81 -2.15 15.66
N SER A 59 8.42 -1.30 16.47
CA SER A 59 8.31 -1.37 17.94
C SER A 59 6.88 -1.11 18.43
N ASN A 60 6.09 -0.37 17.66
CA ASN A 60 4.69 -0.07 17.94
C ASN A 60 3.72 -0.94 17.13
N ASP A 61 4.20 -1.98 16.44
CA ASP A 61 3.37 -2.94 15.71
C ASP A 61 2.50 -3.73 16.70
N ARG A 62 1.19 -3.73 16.43
CA ARG A 62 0.15 -4.34 17.27
C ARG A 62 -0.42 -5.63 16.66
N SER A 63 0.15 -6.09 15.56
CA SER A 63 -0.36 -7.26 14.83
C SER A 63 0.04 -8.59 15.44
N ASN A 64 1.09 -8.62 16.29
CA ASN A 64 1.77 -9.84 16.75
C ASN A 64 2.30 -10.70 15.58
N ALA A 65 2.51 -10.13 14.39
CA ALA A 65 3.17 -10.80 13.29
C ALA A 65 4.69 -10.86 13.51
N PRO A 66 5.39 -11.88 12.98
CA PRO A 66 6.83 -11.79 12.81
C PRO A 66 7.20 -10.51 12.07
N ARG A 67 8.30 -9.87 12.49
CA ARG A 67 8.69 -8.57 11.93
C ARG A 67 10.17 -8.49 11.69
N ALA A 68 10.56 -7.77 10.63
CA ALA A 68 11.96 -7.46 10.35
C ALA A 68 12.11 -6.00 9.89
N GLN A 69 13.18 -5.36 10.36
CA GLN A 69 13.57 -4.05 9.86
C GLN A 69 14.36 -4.24 8.57
N ALA A 70 13.83 -3.74 7.45
CA ALA A 70 14.50 -3.84 6.16
C ALA A 70 14.04 -2.74 5.19
N ASP A 71 14.90 -2.47 4.21
CA ASP A 71 14.54 -1.68 3.04
C ASP A 71 13.71 -2.56 2.07
N ILE A 72 12.53 -2.06 1.69
CA ILE A 72 11.63 -2.76 0.77
C ILE A 72 12.15 -2.78 -0.68
N LEU A 73 13.16 -2.00 -0.99
CA LEU A 73 13.89 -2.06 -2.28
C LEU A 73 14.94 -3.19 -2.31
N ARG A 74 15.25 -3.79 -1.14
CA ARG A 74 16.20 -4.89 -0.98
C ARG A 74 15.79 -5.80 0.17
N LEU A 75 14.83 -6.66 -0.07
CA LEU A 75 14.25 -7.53 0.95
C LEU A 75 15.21 -8.63 1.40
N PRO A 76 15.32 -8.89 2.71
CA PRO A 76 16.15 -9.97 3.26
C PRO A 76 15.47 -11.34 3.12
N MET A 77 14.88 -11.61 1.96
CA MET A 77 14.12 -12.81 1.66
C MET A 77 14.73 -13.51 0.43
N PRO A 78 14.80 -14.86 0.44
CA PRO A 78 15.19 -15.62 -0.74
C PRO A 78 14.24 -15.35 -1.93
N PRO A 79 14.68 -15.56 -3.17
CA PRO A 79 13.78 -15.56 -4.31
C PRO A 79 12.67 -16.60 -4.15
N GLN A 80 11.48 -16.29 -4.65
CA GLN A 80 10.32 -17.21 -4.71
C GLN A 80 9.98 -17.86 -3.35
N SER A 81 10.08 -17.09 -2.25
CA SER A 81 9.93 -17.60 -0.88
C SER A 81 8.58 -17.29 -0.24
N VAL A 82 7.77 -16.42 -0.85
CA VAL A 82 6.47 -15.99 -0.28
C VAL A 82 5.34 -16.16 -1.30
N ASP A 83 4.11 -16.32 -0.78
CA ASP A 83 2.90 -16.46 -1.59
C ASP A 83 2.38 -15.11 -2.08
N GLY A 84 2.64 -14.05 -1.33
CA GLY A 84 2.18 -12.73 -1.73
C GLY A 84 2.84 -11.58 -1.01
N ILE A 85 2.59 -10.40 -1.57
CA ILE A 85 2.98 -9.11 -1.01
C ILE A 85 1.77 -8.19 -0.98
N ILE A 86 1.65 -7.46 0.13
CA ILE A 86 0.76 -6.31 0.24
C ILE A 86 1.58 -5.09 0.65
N CYS A 87 1.23 -3.91 0.11
CA CYS A 87 1.83 -2.65 0.50
C CYS A 87 0.74 -1.58 0.57
N GLY A 88 0.66 -0.88 1.69
CA GLY A 88 -0.37 0.14 1.90
C GLY A 88 0.18 1.53 2.16
N PHE A 89 -0.19 2.48 1.29
CA PHE A 89 0.10 3.92 1.46
C PHE A 89 1.58 4.30 1.49
N ALA A 90 2.43 3.54 0.80
CA ALA A 90 3.87 3.75 0.76
C ALA A 90 4.44 4.07 -0.62
N LEU A 91 3.77 3.67 -1.73
CA LEU A 91 4.32 3.80 -3.09
C LEU A 91 4.75 5.23 -3.43
N ARG A 92 3.96 6.23 -3.02
CA ARG A 92 4.26 7.65 -3.25
C ARG A 92 5.52 8.16 -2.56
N ASN A 93 6.08 7.37 -1.63
CA ASN A 93 7.29 7.71 -0.88
C ASN A 93 8.54 6.99 -1.43
N LEU A 94 8.35 6.09 -2.41
CA LEU A 94 9.44 5.33 -3.01
C LEU A 94 10.13 6.16 -4.09
N VAL A 95 11.45 6.12 -4.06
CA VAL A 95 12.29 6.82 -5.04
C VAL A 95 12.30 6.11 -6.39
N ASP A 96 12.25 4.75 -6.37
CA ASP A 96 12.34 3.91 -7.57
C ASP A 96 11.31 2.78 -7.51
N LEU A 97 10.22 2.98 -8.26
CA LEU A 97 9.13 1.99 -8.35
C LEU A 97 9.50 0.77 -9.19
N GLU A 98 10.39 0.92 -10.18
CA GLU A 98 10.81 -0.22 -11.02
C GLU A 98 11.67 -1.19 -10.21
N VAL A 99 12.60 -0.68 -9.41
CA VAL A 99 13.38 -1.50 -8.46
C VAL A 99 12.45 -2.18 -7.44
N PHE A 100 11.48 -1.44 -6.91
CA PHE A 100 10.50 -2.00 -5.97
C PHE A 100 9.69 -3.15 -6.59
N PHE A 101 9.15 -2.96 -7.80
CA PHE A 101 8.36 -4.02 -8.47
C PHE A 101 9.22 -5.23 -8.85
N ALA A 102 10.46 -5.01 -9.29
CA ALA A 102 11.40 -6.08 -9.57
C ALA A 102 11.74 -6.89 -8.31
N GLU A 103 11.93 -6.23 -7.17
CA GLU A 103 12.21 -6.89 -5.90
C GLU A 103 10.99 -7.67 -5.39
N CYS A 104 9.78 -7.12 -5.51
CA CYS A 104 8.54 -7.85 -5.24
C CYS A 104 8.44 -9.12 -6.11
N ALA A 105 8.70 -8.99 -7.42
CA ALA A 105 8.67 -10.12 -8.35
C ALA A 105 9.74 -11.17 -8.05
N ARG A 106 10.89 -10.77 -7.52
CA ARG A 106 11.96 -11.69 -7.11
C ARG A 106 11.53 -12.58 -5.96
N VAL A 107 10.87 -12.04 -4.96
CA VAL A 107 10.56 -12.78 -3.72
C VAL A 107 9.23 -13.52 -3.78
N ILE A 108 8.28 -13.09 -4.60
CA ILE A 108 7.01 -13.80 -4.81
C ILE A 108 7.26 -15.01 -5.70
N ARG A 109 6.73 -16.17 -5.29
CA ARG A 109 6.76 -17.39 -6.11
C ARG A 109 5.85 -17.28 -7.34
N PRO A 110 6.10 -18.02 -8.42
CA PRO A 110 5.16 -18.11 -9.57
C PRO A 110 3.75 -18.47 -9.10
N GLY A 111 2.74 -17.81 -9.64
CA GLY A 111 1.35 -17.91 -9.20
C GLY A 111 1.00 -17.14 -7.93
N GLY A 112 1.99 -16.58 -7.24
CA GLY A 112 1.77 -15.72 -6.07
C GLY A 112 1.21 -14.34 -6.46
N ARG A 113 0.76 -13.57 -5.48
CA ARG A 113 -0.06 -12.37 -5.70
C ARG A 113 0.57 -11.12 -5.10
N ILE A 114 0.30 -9.98 -5.74
CA ILE A 114 0.65 -8.66 -5.19
C ILE A 114 -0.62 -7.80 -5.08
N ALA A 115 -0.72 -7.00 -3.99
CA ALA A 115 -1.75 -5.98 -3.82
C ALA A 115 -1.13 -4.68 -3.29
N LEU A 116 -1.27 -3.61 -4.05
CA LEU A 116 -0.67 -2.30 -3.78
C LEU A 116 -1.75 -1.25 -3.63
N LEU A 117 -1.92 -0.76 -2.41
CA LEU A 117 -2.94 0.22 -2.03
C LEU A 117 -2.28 1.57 -1.77
N ASP A 118 -2.71 2.61 -2.46
CA ASP A 118 -2.23 3.96 -2.18
C ASP A 118 -3.29 5.03 -2.44
N VAL A 119 -3.01 6.25 -2.05
CA VAL A 119 -3.85 7.41 -2.36
C VAL A 119 -3.91 7.57 -3.88
N GLY A 120 -5.10 7.86 -4.40
CA GLY A 120 -5.34 8.06 -5.82
C GLY A 120 -5.64 9.52 -6.16
N VAL A 121 -5.62 9.83 -7.45
CA VAL A 121 -6.12 11.08 -8.00
C VAL A 121 -7.45 10.80 -8.69
N PRO A 122 -8.56 11.41 -8.24
CA PRO A 122 -9.86 11.22 -8.86
C PRO A 122 -9.87 11.60 -10.35
N HIS A 123 -10.46 10.76 -11.19
CA HIS A 123 -10.62 11.07 -12.61
C HIS A 123 -11.73 12.09 -12.87
N ASN A 124 -12.81 12.02 -12.08
CA ASN A 124 -13.90 12.97 -12.21
C ASN A 124 -13.43 14.35 -11.77
N PRO A 125 -13.46 15.38 -12.66
CA PRO A 125 -12.97 16.73 -12.34
C PRO A 125 -13.73 17.36 -11.18
N LEU A 126 -15.03 17.08 -10.99
CA LEU A 126 -15.82 17.57 -9.86
C LEU A 126 -15.36 16.94 -8.53
N VAL A 127 -15.11 15.62 -8.53
CA VAL A 127 -14.58 14.91 -7.36
C VAL A 127 -13.16 15.39 -7.04
N ARG A 128 -12.34 15.59 -8.08
CA ARG A 128 -10.98 16.13 -7.96
C ARG A 128 -10.98 17.56 -7.39
N PHE A 129 -11.90 18.42 -7.81
CA PHE A 129 -12.07 19.76 -7.26
C PHE A 129 -12.48 19.72 -5.79
N GLY A 130 -13.49 18.91 -5.44
CA GLY A 130 -13.91 18.70 -4.05
C GLY A 130 -12.80 18.12 -3.17
N ASN A 131 -12.03 17.16 -3.70
CA ASN A 131 -10.88 16.56 -3.03
C ASN A 131 -9.77 17.60 -2.76
N ASN A 132 -9.45 18.45 -3.74
CA ASN A 132 -8.47 19.54 -3.58
C ASN A 132 -8.90 20.55 -2.50
N ILE A 133 -10.19 20.87 -2.41
CA ILE A 133 -10.72 21.73 -1.33
C ILE A 133 -10.62 21.02 0.01
N TYR A 134 -11.03 19.76 0.08
CA TYR A 134 -11.01 18.95 1.31
C TYR A 134 -9.58 18.80 1.86
N PHE A 135 -8.66 18.29 1.06
CA PHE A 135 -7.27 18.07 1.48
C PHE A 135 -6.45 19.36 1.54
N GLY A 136 -6.76 20.36 0.71
CA GLY A 136 -6.03 21.63 0.69
C GLY A 136 -6.49 22.64 1.74
N LYS A 137 -7.77 22.64 2.13
CA LYS A 137 -8.34 23.67 3.01
C LYS A 137 -8.95 23.12 4.31
N ILE A 138 -9.60 21.93 4.28
CA ILE A 138 -10.33 21.40 5.43
C ILE A 138 -9.42 20.57 6.31
N VAL A 139 -8.68 19.64 5.72
CA VAL A 139 -7.76 18.74 6.45
C VAL A 139 -6.68 19.50 7.22
N PRO A 140 -5.99 20.52 6.68
CA PRO A 140 -5.01 21.30 7.44
C PRO A 140 -5.61 22.05 8.63
N LYS A 141 -6.85 22.54 8.50
CA LYS A 141 -7.55 23.24 9.61
C LYS A 141 -7.93 22.26 10.73
N ILE A 142 -8.40 21.06 10.38
CA ILE A 142 -8.71 19.99 11.36
C ILE A 142 -7.41 19.44 11.98
N GLY A 143 -6.35 19.30 11.18
CA GLY A 143 -5.03 18.86 11.64
C GLY A 143 -4.39 19.84 12.61
N ALA A 144 -4.52 21.13 12.37
CA ALA A 144 -4.05 22.19 13.27
C ALA A 144 -4.77 22.19 14.63
N LEU A 145 -6.00 21.67 14.69
CA LEU A 145 -6.78 21.54 15.94
C LEU A 145 -6.44 20.28 16.74
N LEU A 146 -5.91 19.23 16.09
CA LEU A 146 -5.83 17.88 16.68
C LEU A 146 -4.42 17.34 16.93
N SER A 147 -3.38 17.83 16.28
CA SER A 147 -1.93 17.66 16.45
C SER A 147 -1.18 17.64 15.11
N ASP A 148 0.06 18.13 15.11
CA ASP A 148 1.09 18.06 14.08
C ASP A 148 0.71 18.47 12.64
N ALA A 149 0.61 19.80 12.44
CA ALA A 149 0.36 20.42 11.13
C ALA A 149 1.44 20.14 10.05
N ALA A 150 2.61 19.59 10.41
CA ALA A 150 3.70 19.29 9.49
C ALA A 150 3.42 18.04 8.64
N ALA A 151 2.87 16.99 9.25
CA ALA A 151 2.52 15.73 8.58
C ALA A 151 1.45 15.93 7.49
N TYR A 152 0.57 16.92 7.65
CA TYR A 152 -0.54 17.16 6.72
C TYR A 152 -0.17 18.03 5.51
N ARG A 153 0.90 18.82 5.61
CA ARG A 153 1.43 19.58 4.46
C ARG A 153 2.18 18.71 3.46
N TYR A 154 2.67 17.55 3.89
CA TYR A 154 3.40 16.61 3.05
C TYR A 154 2.48 15.80 2.10
N LEU A 155 1.27 15.45 2.52
CA LEU A 155 0.34 14.60 1.76
C LEU A 155 0.05 15.08 0.32
N PRO A 156 -0.33 16.36 0.07
CA PRO A 156 -0.63 16.81 -1.29
C PRO A 156 0.59 16.77 -2.23
N ARG A 157 1.80 16.98 -1.68
CA ARG A 157 3.05 16.97 -2.46
C ARG A 157 3.46 15.55 -2.84
N SER A 158 3.34 14.59 -1.94
CA SER A 158 3.74 13.20 -2.20
C SER A 158 2.86 12.49 -3.24
N ILE A 159 1.57 12.83 -3.34
CA ILE A 159 0.65 12.27 -4.35
C ILE A 159 1.07 12.68 -5.77
N ALA A 160 1.65 13.86 -5.95
CA ALA A 160 2.09 14.38 -7.25
C ALA A 160 3.31 13.61 -7.83
N TYR A 161 4.00 12.81 -7.01
CA TYR A 161 5.16 12.01 -7.46
C TYR A 161 4.78 10.64 -8.02
N LEU A 162 3.55 10.16 -7.82
CA LEU A 162 3.13 8.90 -8.42
C LEU A 162 2.90 9.09 -9.92
N PRO A 163 3.47 8.22 -10.78
CA PRO A 163 3.18 8.19 -12.20
C PRO A 163 1.69 7.95 -12.49
N ASP A 164 1.27 8.25 -13.70
CA ASP A 164 -0.06 7.91 -14.16
C ASP A 164 -0.33 6.41 -14.04
N ARG A 165 -1.59 6.05 -13.78
CA ARG A 165 -2.03 4.65 -13.60
C ARG A 165 -1.59 3.71 -14.71
N SER A 166 -1.61 4.17 -15.97
CA SER A 166 -1.19 3.37 -17.12
C SER A 166 0.30 3.04 -17.07
N VAL A 167 1.11 3.99 -16.61
CA VAL A 167 2.55 3.83 -16.41
C VAL A 167 2.80 2.85 -15.26
N LEU A 168 2.11 3.01 -14.13
CA LEU A 168 2.23 2.11 -12.97
C LEU A 168 1.87 0.67 -13.33
N VAL A 169 0.76 0.46 -14.04
CA VAL A 169 0.34 -0.88 -14.49
C VAL A 169 1.36 -1.45 -15.47
N ALA A 170 1.84 -0.67 -16.43
CA ALA A 170 2.85 -1.12 -17.38
C ALA A 170 4.18 -1.49 -16.71
N GLN A 171 4.62 -0.73 -15.69
CA GLN A 171 5.81 -1.06 -14.91
C GLN A 171 5.61 -2.38 -14.14
N LEU A 172 4.46 -2.57 -13.50
CA LEU A 172 4.15 -3.80 -12.78
C LEU A 172 4.09 -5.00 -13.72
N GLN A 173 3.50 -4.84 -14.91
CA GLN A 173 3.47 -5.88 -15.94
C GLN A 173 4.87 -6.25 -16.43
N ARG A 174 5.74 -5.26 -16.68
CA ARG A 174 7.15 -5.51 -17.06
C ARG A 174 7.93 -6.24 -15.97
N ALA A 175 7.59 -6.02 -14.71
CA ALA A 175 8.21 -6.72 -13.58
C ALA A 175 7.77 -8.18 -13.47
N GLY A 176 6.81 -8.67 -14.28
CA GLY A 176 6.36 -10.06 -14.31
C GLY A 176 5.00 -10.31 -13.67
N PHE A 177 4.14 -9.29 -13.63
CA PHE A 177 2.73 -9.39 -13.22
C PHE A 177 1.83 -9.07 -14.42
N ALA A 178 1.80 -9.95 -15.43
CA ALA A 178 1.20 -9.68 -16.75
C ALA A 178 -0.31 -9.36 -16.69
N ASP A 179 -1.03 -9.90 -15.71
CA ASP A 179 -2.46 -9.65 -15.45
C ASP A 179 -2.73 -8.42 -14.57
N ALA A 180 -1.71 -7.58 -14.33
CA ALA A 180 -1.83 -6.44 -13.41
C ALA A 180 -3.00 -5.53 -13.79
N THR A 181 -3.84 -5.24 -12.82
CA THR A 181 -5.00 -4.36 -12.96
C THR A 181 -4.96 -3.20 -11.96
N HIS A 182 -5.67 -2.13 -12.28
CA HIS A 182 -5.80 -0.95 -11.46
C HIS A 182 -7.27 -0.61 -11.23
N THR A 183 -7.65 -0.43 -9.98
CA THR A 183 -9.01 -0.06 -9.57
C THR A 183 -8.98 1.21 -8.74
N GLN A 184 -9.83 2.19 -9.08
CA GLN A 184 -10.09 3.34 -8.20
C GLN A 184 -11.12 2.98 -7.14
N LEU A 185 -10.86 3.36 -5.90
CA LEU A 185 -11.76 3.17 -4.78
C LEU A 185 -12.27 4.53 -4.29
N SER A 186 -13.52 4.54 -3.78
CA SER A 186 -14.17 5.74 -3.21
C SER A 186 -14.09 6.97 -4.12
N GLY A 187 -14.44 6.79 -5.41
CA GLY A 187 -14.42 7.89 -6.39
C GLY A 187 -13.02 8.38 -6.77
N GLY A 188 -11.98 7.56 -6.52
CA GLY A 188 -10.60 7.88 -6.87
C GLY A 188 -9.77 8.45 -5.72
N LEU A 189 -10.31 8.52 -4.51
CA LEU A 189 -9.53 8.93 -3.32
C LEU A 189 -8.39 7.96 -3.01
N THR A 190 -8.56 6.71 -3.39
CA THR A 190 -7.59 5.63 -3.20
C THR A 190 -7.56 4.78 -4.46
N GLN A 191 -6.42 4.19 -4.72
CA GLN A 191 -6.19 3.27 -5.82
C GLN A 191 -5.67 1.93 -5.29
N LEU A 192 -6.04 0.86 -5.96
CA LEU A 192 -5.58 -0.49 -5.68
C LEU A 192 -5.08 -1.12 -6.99
N MET A 193 -3.86 -1.61 -6.98
CA MET A 193 -3.30 -2.45 -8.04
C MET A 193 -3.16 -3.87 -7.51
N VAL A 194 -3.53 -4.85 -8.33
CA VAL A 194 -3.35 -6.28 -8.02
C VAL A 194 -2.80 -6.98 -9.26
N GLY A 195 -2.02 -8.03 -9.04
CA GLY A 195 -1.46 -8.84 -10.11
C GLY A 195 -1.01 -10.21 -9.62
N THR A 196 -0.85 -11.13 -10.57
CA THR A 196 -0.31 -12.47 -10.34
C THR A 196 1.11 -12.55 -10.90
N ARG A 197 2.02 -13.13 -10.15
CA ARG A 197 3.40 -13.39 -10.59
C ARG A 197 3.40 -14.53 -11.64
N ASN A 198 3.97 -14.26 -12.80
CA ASN A 198 4.14 -15.26 -13.87
C ASN A 198 5.04 -16.41 -13.44
#